data_24f0c2d30aedddf6dc72f2a560231e0d
#
_entry.id   24f0c2d30aedddf6dc72f2a560231e0d
#
_cell.length_a   1.000
_cell.length_b   1.000
_cell.length_c   1.000
_cell.angle_alpha   90.00
_cell.angle_beta   90.00
_cell.angle_gamma   90.00
#
_symmetry.space_group_name_H-M   'P 1'
#
loop_
_entity.id
_entity.type
_entity.pdbx_description
1 polymer ?
#
loop_
_entity_poly.entity_id
_entity_poly.type
_entity_poly.pdbx_seq_one_letter_code
_entity_poly.pdbx_strand_id
1 'polypeptide(L)'
;MADADLLRAHADRIRESGVLGRSPLMQRLFDFLLDRSLTGKAPKEIEVAVDAFGKGADFDVSQDAMVRVYIHKLRRKLEEFYEGTGASEPVRLSIPKGEYRFMVEAVDAPPVEAAPEPIPAPPPPAHRKWILRALAVSLLINAGVLLTAWLRPSGPVDELTELRGSPLWSPMLHDERTIFLVVGDYYIFGETDETMEVKRLVREFGINSSQDLDHHLKLHPDLADRYMDLELAYLPTAAAYALRDLMPVLASANKRVRVVTMSQLNPAVIKSADVVYVGYLSGLGMLRDIVFSGSRLSFGESYDEIVDRQTQKRYVSQAGAPYRGENKIHDYGYFATFTGPTGNRIVIIAGTRDVAAMHMAETVTAPRTLDALVKSAGTAPAFEALYEVYGMDRLNLDGKLLLTSALDSTTIWSGPHDPEIAAVPDRVRVETP
;
A
#
# COMPACT_ATOMS: atom_id res chain seq x y z
N MET A 1 22.32 -45.50 11.55
CA MET A 1 22.08 -45.36 13.00
C MET A 1 22.83 -44.17 13.56
N ALA A 2 24.12 -43.96 13.26
CA ALA A 2 24.86 -42.78 13.75
C ALA A 2 24.29 -41.41 13.37
N ASP A 3 23.79 -41.23 12.15
CA ASP A 3 23.26 -39.94 11.68
C ASP A 3 21.95 -39.55 12.36
N ALA A 4 21.09 -40.52 12.70
CA ALA A 4 19.81 -40.24 13.36
C ALA A 4 19.99 -39.80 14.83
N ASP A 5 20.96 -40.38 15.53
CA ASP A 5 21.30 -40.02 16.90
C ASP A 5 21.99 -38.65 16.96
N LEU A 6 22.80 -38.33 15.96
CA LEU A 6 23.46 -37.05 15.80
C LEU A 6 22.42 -35.94 15.50
N LEU A 7 21.47 -36.24 14.63
CA LEU A 7 20.36 -35.31 14.26
C LEU A 7 19.51 -34.97 15.50
N ARG A 8 19.16 -35.97 16.32
CA ARG A 8 18.41 -35.75 17.56
C ARG A 8 19.19 -34.92 18.57
N ALA A 9 20.45 -35.27 18.82
CA ALA A 9 21.28 -34.54 19.77
C ALA A 9 21.45 -33.04 19.40
N HIS A 10 21.61 -32.74 18.12
CA HIS A 10 21.66 -31.36 17.65
C HIS A 10 20.31 -30.65 17.75
N ALA A 11 19.22 -31.33 17.42
CA ALA A 11 17.87 -30.77 17.53
C ALA A 11 17.52 -30.39 18.98
N ASP A 12 17.93 -31.23 19.95
CA ASP A 12 17.71 -30.95 21.37
C ASP A 12 18.51 -29.73 21.85
N ARG A 13 19.77 -29.59 21.43
CA ARG A 13 20.56 -28.36 21.73
C ARG A 13 19.95 -27.09 21.13
N ILE A 14 19.43 -27.17 19.93
CA ILE A 14 18.72 -26.02 19.29
C ILE A 14 17.46 -25.64 20.09
N ARG A 15 16.69 -26.61 20.57
CA ARG A 15 15.54 -26.37 21.45
C ARG A 15 15.94 -25.74 22.77
N GLU A 16 16.94 -26.26 23.43
CA GLU A 16 17.46 -25.81 24.72
C GLU A 16 18.02 -24.37 24.64
N SER A 17 18.61 -23.99 23.51
CA SER A 17 19.12 -22.64 23.28
C SER A 17 18.04 -21.57 23.27
N GLY A 18 16.77 -21.94 23.07
CA GLY A 18 15.65 -21.03 22.96
C GLY A 18 15.60 -20.22 21.65
N VAL A 19 16.50 -20.46 20.68
CA VAL A 19 16.60 -19.72 19.42
C VAL A 19 15.32 -19.78 18.59
N LEU A 20 14.54 -20.89 18.71
CA LEU A 20 13.25 -21.04 18.01
C LEU A 20 12.16 -20.06 18.51
N GLY A 21 12.37 -19.47 19.68
CA GLY A 21 11.43 -18.53 20.28
C GLY A 21 10.16 -19.20 20.82
N ARG A 22 9.15 -18.37 21.18
CA ARG A 22 7.90 -18.84 21.81
C ARG A 22 6.76 -19.15 20.84
N SER A 23 7.02 -19.13 19.53
CA SER A 23 5.98 -19.36 18.51
C SER A 23 5.61 -20.86 18.44
N PRO A 24 4.35 -21.25 18.77
CA PRO A 24 3.93 -22.66 18.69
C PRO A 24 4.02 -23.23 17.28
N LEU A 25 3.78 -22.41 16.26
CA LEU A 25 3.87 -22.81 14.85
C LEU A 25 5.33 -23.09 14.43
N MET A 26 6.29 -22.31 14.94
CA MET A 26 7.71 -22.52 14.66
C MET A 26 8.21 -23.81 15.29
N GLN A 27 7.80 -24.09 16.52
CA GLN A 27 8.14 -25.33 17.23
C GLN A 27 7.53 -26.54 16.53
N ARG A 28 6.26 -26.50 16.14
CA ARG A 28 5.60 -27.58 15.38
C ARG A 28 6.29 -27.84 14.04
N LEU A 29 6.66 -26.79 13.32
CA LEU A 29 7.39 -26.92 12.06
C LEU A 29 8.74 -27.62 12.28
N PHE A 30 9.50 -27.19 13.29
CA PHE A 30 10.79 -27.78 13.62
C PHE A 30 10.67 -29.27 13.96
N ASP A 31 9.69 -29.62 14.82
CA ASP A 31 9.44 -31.00 15.24
C ASP A 31 8.98 -31.88 14.07
N PHE A 32 8.11 -31.37 13.23
CA PHE A 32 7.64 -32.07 12.04
C PHE A 32 8.79 -32.36 11.06
N LEU A 33 9.63 -31.34 10.77
CA LEU A 33 10.77 -31.52 9.87
C LEU A 33 11.81 -32.50 10.47
N LEU A 34 12.00 -32.50 11.80
CA LEU A 34 12.87 -33.43 12.48
C LEU A 34 12.37 -34.88 12.32
N ASP A 35 11.10 -35.14 12.58
CA ASP A 35 10.48 -36.45 12.44
C ASP A 35 10.59 -36.96 10.99
N ARG A 36 10.28 -36.13 10.00
CA ARG A 36 10.40 -36.46 8.59
C ARG A 36 11.85 -36.73 8.17
N SER A 37 12.81 -35.98 8.72
CA SER A 37 14.23 -36.19 8.43
C SER A 37 14.76 -37.51 9.04
N LEU A 38 14.28 -37.89 10.21
CA LEU A 38 14.59 -39.15 10.85
C LEU A 38 14.02 -40.38 10.10
N THR A 39 12.86 -40.19 9.44
CA THR A 39 12.23 -41.24 8.63
C THR A 39 12.75 -41.29 7.19
N GLY A 40 13.66 -40.38 6.81
CA GLY A 40 14.31 -40.33 5.50
C GLY A 40 13.41 -39.86 4.35
N LYS A 41 12.22 -39.38 4.62
CA LYS A 41 11.26 -38.94 3.61
C LYS A 41 11.10 -37.40 3.66
N ALA A 42 11.63 -36.70 2.65
CA ALA A 42 11.42 -35.26 2.53
C ALA A 42 9.94 -34.95 2.18
N PRO A 43 9.22 -34.18 3.01
CA PRO A 43 7.82 -33.82 2.75
C PRO A 43 7.71 -32.81 1.62
N LYS A 44 6.56 -32.82 0.93
CA LYS A 44 6.17 -31.77 -0.02
C LYS A 44 5.62 -30.56 0.73
N GLU A 45 5.59 -29.39 0.07
CA GLU A 45 5.08 -28.14 0.66
C GLU A 45 3.66 -28.30 1.21
N ILE A 46 2.79 -29.02 0.49
CA ILE A 46 1.42 -29.32 0.92
C ILE A 46 1.36 -30.16 2.21
N GLU A 47 2.26 -31.16 2.34
CA GLU A 47 2.33 -32.00 3.55
C GLU A 47 2.78 -31.16 4.77
N VAL A 48 3.69 -30.20 4.57
CA VAL A 48 4.07 -29.25 5.63
C VAL A 48 2.90 -28.37 6.03
N ALA A 49 2.12 -27.86 5.05
CA ALA A 49 0.95 -27.02 5.32
C ALA A 49 -0.12 -27.78 6.13
N VAL A 50 -0.43 -29.01 5.76
CA VAL A 50 -1.46 -29.82 6.41
C VAL A 50 -0.99 -30.35 7.76
N ASP A 51 0.16 -31.02 7.80
CA ASP A 51 0.58 -31.78 8.98
C ASP A 51 1.23 -30.89 10.06
N ALA A 52 2.02 -29.87 9.67
CA ALA A 52 2.68 -28.98 10.63
C ALA A 52 1.82 -27.77 11.01
N PHE A 53 1.06 -27.21 10.05
CA PHE A 53 0.29 -25.98 10.28
C PHE A 53 -1.22 -26.21 10.42
N GLY A 54 -1.71 -27.44 10.24
CA GLY A 54 -3.14 -27.79 10.41
C GLY A 54 -4.04 -27.16 9.35
N LYS A 55 -3.52 -26.89 8.15
CA LYS A 55 -4.33 -26.38 7.02
C LYS A 55 -5.22 -27.48 6.46
N GLY A 56 -6.34 -27.11 5.84
CA GLY A 56 -7.22 -28.05 5.15
C GLY A 56 -6.55 -28.70 3.96
N ALA A 57 -7.12 -29.83 3.50
CA ALA A 57 -6.61 -30.57 2.31
C ALA A 57 -6.78 -29.78 0.98
N ASP A 58 -7.57 -28.71 1.01
CA ASP A 58 -7.82 -27.74 -0.05
C ASP A 58 -6.83 -26.56 -0.08
N PHE A 59 -5.77 -26.62 0.73
CA PHE A 59 -4.75 -25.58 0.81
C PHE A 59 -4.00 -25.44 -0.52
N ASP A 60 -4.08 -24.23 -1.12
CA ASP A 60 -3.39 -23.89 -2.36
C ASP A 60 -2.02 -23.28 -2.09
N VAL A 61 -0.98 -24.07 -2.28
CA VAL A 61 0.44 -23.67 -2.11
C VAL A 61 0.89 -22.57 -3.09
N SER A 62 0.15 -22.33 -4.17
CA SER A 62 0.47 -21.29 -5.14
C SER A 62 0.03 -19.90 -4.66
N GLN A 63 -1.02 -19.84 -3.87
CA GLN A 63 -1.62 -18.60 -3.37
C GLN A 63 -1.17 -18.23 -1.93
N ASP A 64 -0.82 -19.23 -1.11
CA ASP A 64 -0.37 -18.98 0.27
C ASP A 64 1.10 -19.32 0.46
N ALA A 65 1.93 -18.32 0.58
CA ALA A 65 3.36 -18.47 0.80
C ALA A 65 3.76 -18.83 2.26
N MET A 66 2.81 -19.16 3.13
CA MET A 66 3.03 -19.35 4.56
C MET A 66 4.16 -20.37 4.85
N VAL A 67 4.14 -21.53 4.19
CA VAL A 67 5.17 -22.56 4.38
C VAL A 67 6.56 -22.02 4.05
N ARG A 68 6.71 -21.36 2.89
CA ARG A 68 7.97 -20.76 2.45
C ARG A 68 8.50 -19.70 3.40
N VAL A 69 7.61 -18.85 3.93
CA VAL A 69 7.96 -17.83 4.92
C VAL A 69 8.45 -18.44 6.22
N TYR A 70 7.77 -19.46 6.74
CA TYR A 70 8.18 -20.12 7.98
C TYR A 70 9.47 -20.94 7.82
N ILE A 71 9.67 -21.60 6.68
CA ILE A 71 10.93 -22.28 6.35
C ILE A 71 12.09 -21.28 6.25
N HIS A 72 11.87 -20.13 5.62
CA HIS A 72 12.90 -19.07 5.57
C HIS A 72 13.26 -18.56 6.97
N LYS A 73 12.24 -18.30 7.82
CA LYS A 73 12.47 -17.92 9.21
C LYS A 73 13.22 -18.99 10.00
N LEU A 74 12.91 -20.28 9.78
CA LEU A 74 13.58 -21.37 10.45
C LEU A 74 15.05 -21.48 10.02
N ARG A 75 15.37 -21.35 8.72
CA ARG A 75 16.76 -21.29 8.23
C ARG A 75 17.55 -20.20 8.95
N ARG A 76 16.99 -19.00 9.03
CA ARG A 76 17.63 -17.88 9.72
C ARG A 76 17.86 -18.15 11.22
N LYS A 77 16.91 -18.84 11.88
CA LYS A 77 17.07 -19.24 13.27
C LYS A 77 18.18 -20.28 13.50
N LEU A 78 18.37 -21.18 12.54
CA LEU A 78 19.50 -22.13 12.55
C LEU A 78 20.83 -21.39 12.34
N GLU A 79 20.90 -20.44 11.41
CA GLU A 79 22.07 -19.60 11.20
C GLU A 79 22.40 -18.82 12.48
N GLU A 80 21.42 -18.16 13.11
CA GLU A 80 21.57 -17.44 14.38
C GLU A 80 22.11 -18.33 15.52
N PHE A 81 21.66 -19.58 15.60
CA PHE A 81 22.18 -20.56 16.56
C PHE A 81 23.67 -20.86 16.33
N TYR A 82 24.07 -21.12 15.09
CA TYR A 82 25.46 -21.45 14.75
C TYR A 82 26.40 -20.26 14.68
N GLU A 83 25.90 -19.04 14.62
CA GLU A 83 26.66 -17.79 14.83
C GLU A 83 26.86 -17.49 16.32
N GLY A 84 25.98 -18.02 17.18
CA GLY A 84 25.99 -17.79 18.62
C GLY A 84 26.35 -18.99 19.45
N THR A 85 25.38 -19.59 20.16
CA THR A 85 25.58 -20.66 21.14
C THR A 85 26.09 -21.98 20.52
N GLY A 86 25.82 -22.21 19.26
CA GLY A 86 26.26 -23.40 18.50
C GLY A 86 27.51 -23.17 17.64
N ALA A 87 28.27 -22.09 17.82
CA ALA A 87 29.41 -21.75 16.98
C ALA A 87 30.57 -22.78 17.04
N SER A 88 30.68 -23.50 18.13
CA SER A 88 31.72 -24.53 18.34
C SER A 88 31.29 -25.96 17.96
N GLU A 89 30.09 -26.13 17.41
CA GLU A 89 29.56 -27.42 17.05
C GLU A 89 30.30 -28.00 15.83
N PRO A 90 30.71 -29.29 15.87
CA PRO A 90 31.49 -29.91 14.79
C PRO A 90 30.64 -30.19 13.53
N VAL A 91 29.35 -30.15 13.67
CA VAL A 91 28.39 -30.33 12.56
C VAL A 91 27.24 -29.31 12.67
N ARG A 92 26.65 -28.97 11.55
CA ARG A 92 25.53 -28.03 11.48
C ARG A 92 24.29 -28.68 10.86
N LEU A 93 23.12 -28.37 11.40
CA LEU A 93 21.85 -28.69 10.77
C LEU A 93 21.49 -27.58 9.78
N SER A 94 21.30 -27.94 8.54
CA SER A 94 20.84 -27.04 7.50
C SER A 94 19.51 -27.52 6.88
N ILE A 95 18.78 -26.62 6.25
CA ILE A 95 17.61 -26.94 5.41
C ILE A 95 17.97 -26.47 4.00
N PRO A 96 18.30 -27.36 3.06
CA PRO A 96 18.69 -27.00 1.70
C PRO A 96 17.59 -26.22 0.98
N LYS A 97 18.00 -25.36 0.03
CA LYS A 97 17.03 -24.63 -0.81
C LYS A 97 16.26 -25.62 -1.67
N GLY A 98 14.92 -25.49 -1.66
CA GLY A 98 14.02 -26.39 -2.41
C GLY A 98 13.67 -27.69 -1.68
N GLU A 99 14.20 -27.95 -0.49
CA GLU A 99 13.88 -29.12 0.31
C GLU A 99 13.29 -28.73 1.67
N TYR A 100 12.47 -29.63 2.23
CA TYR A 100 11.81 -29.46 3.54
C TYR A 100 12.26 -30.57 4.49
N ARG A 101 13.60 -30.70 4.66
CA ARG A 101 14.20 -31.67 5.60
C ARG A 101 15.48 -31.09 6.16
N PHE A 102 15.89 -31.59 7.33
CA PHE A 102 17.21 -31.30 7.88
C PHE A 102 18.28 -32.16 7.22
N MET A 103 19.44 -31.56 6.96
CA MET A 103 20.67 -32.21 6.59
C MET A 103 21.76 -31.89 7.61
N VAL A 104 22.64 -32.84 7.85
CA VAL A 104 23.81 -32.67 8.73
C VAL A 104 25.00 -32.34 7.83
N GLU A 105 25.59 -31.18 8.01
CA GLU A 105 26.78 -30.75 7.31
C GLU A 105 27.96 -30.73 8.28
N ALA A 106 29.07 -31.42 7.95
CA ALA A 106 30.29 -31.32 8.73
C ALA A 106 30.89 -29.92 8.55
N VAL A 107 31.27 -29.28 9.63
CA VAL A 107 32.06 -28.05 9.57
C VAL A 107 33.50 -28.50 9.29
N ASP A 108 34.02 -28.23 8.09
CA ASP A 108 35.42 -28.45 7.79
C ASP A 108 36.25 -27.68 8.82
N ALA A 109 36.96 -28.43 9.67
CA ALA A 109 37.90 -27.84 10.60
C ALA A 109 38.99 -27.11 9.80
N PRO A 110 39.44 -25.92 10.23
CA PRO A 110 40.60 -25.29 9.59
C PRO A 110 41.77 -26.28 9.60
N PRO A 111 42.55 -26.39 8.51
CA PRO A 111 43.62 -27.35 8.40
C PRO A 111 44.60 -27.17 9.58
N VAL A 112 44.80 -28.23 10.34
CA VAL A 112 45.85 -28.29 11.35
C VAL A 112 47.18 -28.16 10.62
N GLU A 113 47.89 -27.08 10.89
CA GLU A 113 49.21 -26.77 10.37
C GLU A 113 50.20 -27.90 10.75
N ALA A 114 50.49 -28.77 9.82
CA ALA A 114 51.51 -29.82 10.00
C ALA A 114 52.88 -29.11 10.00
N ALA A 115 53.73 -29.50 10.97
CA ALA A 115 55.10 -29.02 11.16
C ALA A 115 55.93 -29.13 9.86
N PRO A 116 56.79 -28.15 9.56
CA PRO A 116 57.44 -28.01 8.28
C PRO A 116 58.53 -29.07 8.08
N GLU A 117 58.43 -29.86 7.02
CA GLU A 117 59.56 -30.61 6.46
C GLU A 117 60.54 -29.64 5.77
N PRO A 118 61.85 -29.92 5.73
CA PRO A 118 62.87 -29.02 5.24
C PRO A 118 62.74 -28.79 3.74
N ILE A 119 62.60 -27.52 3.37
CA ILE A 119 62.41 -27.01 1.99
C ILE A 119 63.69 -27.16 1.17
N PRO A 120 63.68 -27.81 -0.01
CA PRO A 120 64.75 -27.67 -0.98
C PRO A 120 64.73 -26.26 -1.60
N ALA A 121 65.93 -25.70 -1.80
CA ALA A 121 66.16 -24.36 -2.30
C ALA A 121 65.40 -24.03 -3.61
N PRO A 122 64.78 -22.84 -3.75
CA PRO A 122 63.97 -22.51 -4.90
C PRO A 122 64.77 -22.30 -6.15
N PRO A 123 64.26 -22.72 -7.34
CA PRO A 123 64.85 -22.34 -8.62
C PRO A 123 64.60 -20.83 -8.88
N PRO A 124 65.44 -20.20 -9.69
CA PRO A 124 65.41 -18.74 -9.89
C PRO A 124 64.11 -18.26 -10.56
N PRO A 125 63.67 -17.03 -10.29
CA PRO A 125 62.30 -16.59 -10.53
C PRO A 125 62.05 -16.23 -12.01
N ALA A 126 61.56 -17.21 -12.79
CA ALA A 126 61.06 -16.96 -14.15
C ALA A 126 59.62 -16.39 -14.14
N HIS A 127 58.92 -16.36 -12.98
CA HIS A 127 57.48 -16.04 -12.92
C HIS A 127 57.13 -14.55 -12.62
N ARG A 128 58.12 -13.71 -12.31
CA ARG A 128 57.84 -12.31 -11.94
C ARG A 128 57.13 -11.52 -13.06
N LYS A 129 57.47 -11.81 -14.31
CA LYS A 129 56.82 -11.16 -15.49
C LYS A 129 55.38 -11.65 -15.69
N TRP A 130 55.06 -12.89 -15.29
CA TRP A 130 53.74 -13.50 -15.40
C TRP A 130 52.82 -12.95 -14.33
N ILE A 131 53.28 -12.83 -13.10
CA ILE A 131 52.57 -12.22 -11.97
C ILE A 131 52.24 -10.77 -12.27
N LEU A 132 53.16 -9.98 -12.81
CA LEU A 132 52.93 -8.62 -13.21
C LEU A 132 51.87 -8.49 -14.33
N ARG A 133 51.89 -9.44 -15.29
CA ARG A 133 50.87 -9.50 -16.35
C ARG A 133 49.47 -9.89 -15.79
N ALA A 134 49.43 -10.88 -14.90
CA ALA A 134 48.20 -11.28 -14.22
C ALA A 134 47.62 -10.15 -13.36
N LEU A 135 48.48 -9.39 -12.66
CA LEU A 135 48.06 -8.24 -11.85
C LEU A 135 47.55 -7.09 -12.77
N ALA A 136 48.21 -6.83 -13.89
CA ALA A 136 47.75 -5.82 -14.85
C ALA A 136 46.41 -6.21 -15.50
N VAL A 137 46.21 -7.48 -15.86
CA VAL A 137 44.94 -7.98 -16.37
C VAL A 137 43.85 -7.90 -15.30
N SER A 138 44.12 -8.28 -14.04
CA SER A 138 43.20 -8.13 -12.94
C SER A 138 42.83 -6.67 -12.68
N LEU A 139 43.80 -5.76 -12.76
CA LEU A 139 43.57 -4.32 -12.62
C LEU A 139 42.69 -3.76 -13.74
N LEU A 140 42.93 -4.20 -14.97
CA LEU A 140 42.11 -3.81 -16.14
C LEU A 140 40.67 -4.37 -16.03
N ILE A 141 40.52 -5.62 -15.57
CA ILE A 141 39.18 -6.20 -15.34
C ILE A 141 38.45 -5.42 -14.24
N ASN A 142 39.12 -5.13 -13.12
CA ASN A 142 38.52 -4.34 -12.03
C ASN A 142 38.23 -2.91 -12.46
N ALA A 143 39.11 -2.27 -13.22
CA ALA A 143 38.87 -0.94 -13.81
C ALA A 143 37.70 -0.99 -14.80
N GLY A 144 37.58 -2.03 -15.60
CA GLY A 144 36.45 -2.25 -16.51
C GLY A 144 35.14 -2.46 -15.76
N VAL A 145 35.15 -3.24 -14.67
CA VAL A 145 33.97 -3.44 -13.79
C VAL A 145 33.60 -2.14 -13.08
N LEU A 146 34.54 -1.37 -12.58
CA LEU A 146 34.30 -0.06 -11.96
C LEU A 146 33.80 0.94 -13.00
N LEU A 147 34.37 0.96 -14.20
CA LEU A 147 33.92 1.81 -15.30
C LEU A 147 32.51 1.44 -15.77
N THR A 148 32.20 0.15 -15.89
CA THR A 148 30.83 -0.31 -16.23
C THR A 148 29.85 -0.05 -15.09
N ALA A 149 30.27 -0.12 -13.82
CA ALA A 149 29.46 0.26 -12.68
C ALA A 149 29.23 1.78 -12.62
N TRP A 150 30.22 2.58 -13.02
CA TRP A 150 30.12 4.05 -13.08
C TRP A 150 29.37 4.53 -14.34
N LEU A 151 29.47 3.82 -15.46
CA LEU A 151 28.72 4.08 -16.70
C LEU A 151 27.33 3.41 -16.71
N ARG A 152 27.02 2.54 -15.76
CA ARG A 152 25.63 2.08 -15.62
C ARG A 152 24.80 3.31 -15.26
N PRO A 153 23.76 3.63 -16.04
CA PRO A 153 22.76 4.57 -15.58
C PRO A 153 22.34 4.11 -14.20
N SER A 154 22.32 5.04 -13.24
CA SER A 154 21.86 4.82 -11.88
C SER A 154 20.73 3.80 -11.92
N GLY A 155 20.81 2.73 -11.11
CA GLY A 155 19.88 1.62 -11.17
C GLY A 155 18.43 2.09 -11.26
N PRO A 156 17.46 1.25 -11.59
CA PRO A 156 16.08 1.69 -11.86
C PRO A 156 15.72 2.71 -10.77
N VAL A 157 15.44 3.93 -11.21
CA VAL A 157 14.95 4.98 -10.31
C VAL A 157 13.79 4.32 -9.59
N ASP A 158 13.87 4.25 -8.26
CA ASP A 158 12.81 3.67 -7.47
C ASP A 158 11.52 4.40 -7.88
N GLU A 159 10.56 3.68 -8.47
CA GLU A 159 9.29 4.25 -8.95
C GLU A 159 8.65 5.17 -7.92
N LEU A 160 8.84 4.84 -6.65
CA LEU A 160 8.35 5.65 -5.55
C LEU A 160 9.09 6.99 -5.42
N THR A 161 10.39 7.02 -5.70
CA THR A 161 11.19 8.26 -5.73
C THR A 161 10.75 9.15 -6.88
N GLU A 162 10.49 8.58 -8.06
CA GLU A 162 9.97 9.29 -9.21
C GLU A 162 8.59 9.90 -8.92
N LEU A 163 7.67 9.11 -8.36
CA LEU A 163 6.34 9.56 -7.95
C LEU A 163 6.40 10.72 -6.95
N ARG A 164 7.21 10.59 -5.91
CA ARG A 164 7.38 11.63 -4.89
C ARG A 164 8.00 12.92 -5.42
N GLY A 165 8.84 12.82 -6.45
CA GLY A 165 9.41 13.95 -7.16
C GLY A 165 8.48 14.61 -8.17
N SER A 166 7.30 14.04 -8.43
CA SER A 166 6.35 14.54 -9.42
C SER A 166 5.80 15.93 -9.06
N PRO A 167 5.37 16.74 -10.06
CA PRO A 167 4.75 18.05 -9.81
C PRO A 167 3.47 17.98 -8.95
N LEU A 168 2.78 16.85 -8.91
CA LEU A 168 1.61 16.65 -8.07
C LEU A 168 2.00 16.47 -6.61
N TRP A 169 2.90 15.53 -6.31
CA TRP A 169 3.18 15.10 -4.93
C TRP A 169 4.29 15.92 -4.26
N SER A 170 5.32 16.33 -5.01
CA SER A 170 6.48 17.01 -4.46
C SER A 170 6.13 18.25 -3.62
N PRO A 171 5.21 19.14 -4.02
CA PRO A 171 4.92 20.34 -3.22
C PRO A 171 4.42 20.04 -1.81
N MET A 172 3.52 19.04 -1.66
CA MET A 172 2.97 18.68 -0.34
C MET A 172 3.90 17.74 0.46
N LEU A 173 4.83 17.03 -0.20
CA LEU A 173 5.77 16.16 0.50
C LEU A 173 6.97 16.92 1.08
N HIS A 174 7.28 18.12 0.57
CA HIS A 174 8.43 18.92 0.99
C HIS A 174 8.08 20.14 1.84
N ASP A 175 6.79 20.43 2.05
CA ASP A 175 6.38 21.46 3.00
C ASP A 175 6.27 20.90 4.43
N GLU A 176 5.99 21.76 5.42
CA GLU A 176 5.88 21.39 6.84
C GLU A 176 4.44 21.00 7.25
N ARG A 177 3.46 21.10 6.36
CA ARG A 177 2.07 20.83 6.69
C ARG A 177 1.82 19.34 6.88
N THR A 178 0.87 19.01 7.74
CA THR A 178 0.35 17.63 7.85
C THR A 178 -0.53 17.33 6.64
N ILE A 179 -0.39 16.15 6.03
CA ILE A 179 -1.30 15.66 5.01
C ILE A 179 -2.47 14.94 5.71
N PHE A 180 -3.69 15.35 5.41
CA PHE A 180 -4.89 14.61 5.75
C PHE A 180 -5.34 13.81 4.52
N LEU A 181 -5.20 12.50 4.61
CA LEU A 181 -5.77 11.57 3.64
C LEU A 181 -7.21 11.28 4.06
N VAL A 182 -8.13 11.95 3.38
CA VAL A 182 -9.55 11.95 3.70
C VAL A 182 -10.26 10.89 2.88
N VAL A 183 -10.88 9.94 3.54
CA VAL A 183 -11.61 8.84 2.90
C VAL A 183 -13.10 9.15 2.93
N GLY A 184 -13.74 9.07 1.77
CA GLY A 184 -15.20 9.22 1.67
C GLY A 184 -15.93 8.12 2.43
N ASP A 185 -16.74 8.50 3.40
CA ASP A 185 -17.55 7.60 4.21
C ASP A 185 -19.03 7.92 4.10
N TYR A 186 -19.87 7.00 4.51
CA TYR A 186 -21.31 7.09 4.42
C TYR A 186 -21.96 6.73 5.74
N TYR A 187 -22.71 7.67 6.29
CA TYR A 187 -23.50 7.47 7.49
C TYR A 187 -24.61 6.46 7.24
N ILE A 188 -24.81 5.57 8.21
CA ILE A 188 -25.88 4.60 8.25
C ILE A 188 -26.49 4.58 9.66
N PHE A 189 -27.79 4.30 9.73
CA PHE A 189 -28.52 4.21 10.98
C PHE A 189 -29.34 2.93 11.05
N GLY A 190 -29.82 2.57 12.21
CA GLY A 190 -30.64 1.38 12.45
C GLY A 190 -32.11 1.63 12.21
N GLU A 191 -32.80 0.70 11.58
CA GLU A 191 -34.23 0.56 11.68
C GLU A 191 -34.55 -0.49 12.76
N THR A 192 -35.34 -0.10 13.74
CA THR A 192 -35.69 -0.91 14.92
C THR A 192 -37.12 -1.46 14.81
N ASP A 193 -37.39 -2.48 15.59
CA ASP A 193 -38.76 -2.98 15.83
C ASP A 193 -39.35 -2.41 17.11
N GLU A 194 -40.54 -2.92 17.48
CA GLU A 194 -41.26 -2.53 18.67
C GLU A 194 -40.51 -2.83 19.99
N THR A 195 -39.49 -3.69 19.93
CA THR A 195 -38.62 -4.05 21.07
C THR A 195 -37.32 -3.26 21.08
N MET A 196 -37.16 -2.29 20.18
CA MET A 196 -35.93 -1.50 19.94
C MET A 196 -34.75 -2.34 19.46
N GLU A 197 -34.99 -3.54 18.94
CA GLU A 197 -33.93 -4.34 18.31
C GLU A 197 -33.72 -3.89 16.86
N VAL A 198 -32.43 -3.73 16.47
CA VAL A 198 -32.05 -3.31 15.10
C VAL A 198 -32.32 -4.44 14.12
N LYS A 199 -33.29 -4.26 13.22
CA LYS A 199 -33.63 -5.22 12.16
C LYS A 199 -32.79 -5.09 10.92
N ARG A 200 -32.42 -3.86 10.57
CA ARG A 200 -31.59 -3.58 9.39
C ARG A 200 -30.87 -2.26 9.52
N LEU A 201 -29.79 -2.14 8.76
CA LEU A 201 -29.07 -0.89 8.56
C LEU A 201 -29.64 -0.16 7.35
N VAL A 202 -29.86 1.13 7.50
CA VAL A 202 -30.47 1.99 6.48
C VAL A 202 -29.43 3.03 6.02
N ARG A 203 -29.29 3.18 4.72
CA ARG A 203 -28.62 4.31 4.08
C ARG A 203 -29.65 5.17 3.37
N GLU A 204 -29.80 6.39 3.84
CA GLU A 204 -30.67 7.39 3.22
C GLU A 204 -29.81 8.54 2.69
N PHE A 205 -29.98 8.89 1.40
CA PHE A 205 -29.11 9.88 0.75
C PHE A 205 -29.22 11.30 1.30
N GLY A 206 -30.37 11.63 1.86
CA GLY A 206 -30.62 12.92 2.53
C GLY A 206 -30.12 13.00 3.97
N ILE A 207 -29.66 11.87 4.57
CA ILE A 207 -29.23 11.77 5.96
C ILE A 207 -27.76 11.32 5.98
N ASN A 208 -26.85 12.24 6.27
CA ASN A 208 -25.40 12.02 6.16
C ASN A 208 -24.64 12.16 7.49
N SER A 209 -25.38 12.41 8.57
CA SER A 209 -24.83 12.55 9.92
C SER A 209 -25.90 12.25 10.98
N SER A 210 -25.47 12.03 12.24
CA SER A 210 -26.38 11.96 13.39
C SER A 210 -27.25 13.21 13.51
N GLN A 211 -26.71 14.39 13.19
CA GLN A 211 -27.46 15.65 13.23
C GLN A 211 -28.54 15.70 12.15
N ASP A 212 -28.26 15.19 10.95
CA ASP A 212 -29.26 15.10 9.88
C ASP A 212 -30.39 14.13 10.29
N LEU A 213 -30.04 13.01 10.92
CA LEU A 213 -31.03 12.05 11.43
C LEU A 213 -31.88 12.70 12.52
N ASP A 214 -31.29 13.37 13.49
CA ASP A 214 -32.01 14.09 14.55
C ASP A 214 -32.94 15.16 13.96
N HIS A 215 -32.47 15.93 13.00
CA HIS A 215 -33.31 16.90 12.28
C HIS A 215 -34.45 16.22 11.53
N HIS A 216 -34.18 15.12 10.84
CA HIS A 216 -35.19 14.35 10.10
C HIS A 216 -36.28 13.81 11.04
N LEU A 217 -35.89 13.25 12.20
CA LEU A 217 -36.82 12.73 13.20
C LEU A 217 -37.65 13.83 13.88
N LYS A 218 -37.11 15.05 14.04
CA LYS A 218 -37.89 16.21 14.51
C LYS A 218 -38.97 16.63 13.51
N LEU A 219 -38.72 16.48 12.22
CA LEU A 219 -39.70 16.76 11.15
C LEU A 219 -40.68 15.60 10.94
N HIS A 220 -40.29 14.38 11.32
CA HIS A 220 -41.09 13.15 11.18
C HIS A 220 -41.13 12.38 12.50
N PRO A 221 -41.90 12.88 13.49
CA PRO A 221 -41.97 12.27 14.84
C PRO A 221 -42.50 10.82 14.85
N ASP A 222 -43.26 10.43 13.84
CA ASP A 222 -43.78 9.08 13.62
C ASP A 222 -42.66 8.05 13.33
N LEU A 223 -41.47 8.49 12.98
CA LEU A 223 -40.29 7.67 12.72
C LEU A 223 -39.35 7.59 13.94
N ALA A 224 -39.57 8.37 14.99
CA ALA A 224 -38.68 8.47 16.14
C ALA A 224 -38.46 7.15 16.88
N ASP A 225 -39.51 6.30 16.95
CA ASP A 225 -39.43 4.98 17.57
C ASP A 225 -38.94 3.89 16.59
N ARG A 226 -38.69 4.26 15.33
CA ARG A 226 -38.35 3.33 14.26
C ARG A 226 -36.90 3.45 13.83
N TYR A 227 -36.31 4.62 13.97
CA TYR A 227 -34.92 4.85 13.54
C TYR A 227 -34.02 5.23 14.71
N MET A 228 -32.84 4.63 14.77
CA MET A 228 -31.87 4.82 15.84
C MET A 228 -30.51 5.18 15.27
N ASP A 229 -29.87 6.22 15.82
CA ASP A 229 -28.47 6.49 15.59
C ASP A 229 -27.60 5.38 16.20
N LEU A 230 -26.75 4.78 15.39
CA LEU A 230 -25.82 3.74 15.82
C LEU A 230 -24.37 4.23 15.83
N GLU A 231 -24.16 5.52 15.52
CA GLU A 231 -22.81 6.11 15.33
C GLU A 231 -21.95 5.32 14.31
N LEU A 232 -22.58 4.75 13.29
CA LEU A 232 -21.95 3.91 12.30
C LEU A 232 -21.80 4.63 10.96
N ALA A 233 -20.68 4.36 10.32
CA ALA A 233 -20.43 4.69 8.91
C ALA A 233 -19.78 3.51 8.19
N TYR A 234 -19.96 3.42 6.90
CA TYR A 234 -19.27 2.45 6.07
C TYR A 234 -18.38 3.13 5.04
N LEU A 235 -17.32 2.42 4.64
CA LEU A 235 -16.42 2.81 3.57
C LEU A 235 -16.67 1.93 2.34
N PRO A 236 -16.69 2.52 1.11
CA PRO A 236 -16.65 1.73 -0.12
C PRO A 236 -15.40 0.85 -0.19
N THR A 237 -15.49 -0.27 -0.87
CA THR A 237 -14.36 -1.21 -1.02
C THR A 237 -13.15 -0.54 -1.70
N ALA A 238 -13.39 0.36 -2.64
CA ALA A 238 -12.35 1.15 -3.31
C ALA A 238 -11.44 1.90 -2.33
N ALA A 239 -11.95 2.29 -1.14
CA ALA A 239 -11.17 2.99 -0.13
C ALA A 239 -9.96 2.18 0.35
N ALA A 240 -10.13 0.87 0.54
CA ALA A 240 -9.05 -0.01 0.98
C ALA A 240 -7.93 -0.13 -0.08
N TYR A 241 -8.30 -0.25 -1.36
CA TYR A 241 -7.35 -0.28 -2.47
C TYR A 241 -6.63 1.06 -2.62
N ALA A 242 -7.36 2.15 -2.56
CA ALA A 242 -6.79 3.49 -2.66
C ALA A 242 -5.81 3.80 -1.51
N LEU A 243 -6.12 3.40 -0.28
CA LEU A 243 -5.20 3.53 0.85
C LEU A 243 -3.92 2.70 0.64
N ARG A 244 -4.04 1.47 0.13
CA ARG A 244 -2.89 0.63 -0.22
C ARG A 244 -1.94 1.34 -1.18
N ASP A 245 -2.50 2.02 -2.19
CA ASP A 245 -1.72 2.62 -3.27
C ASP A 245 -1.17 4.01 -2.90
N LEU A 246 -1.95 4.82 -2.20
CA LEU A 246 -1.58 6.19 -1.83
C LEU A 246 -0.61 6.26 -0.65
N MET A 247 -0.79 5.41 0.37
CA MET A 247 0.04 5.47 1.58
C MET A 247 1.55 5.35 1.31
N PRO A 248 2.04 4.44 0.45
CA PRO A 248 3.46 4.38 0.11
C PRO A 248 4.00 5.67 -0.50
N VAL A 249 3.20 6.38 -1.30
CA VAL A 249 3.60 7.66 -1.91
C VAL A 249 3.67 8.76 -0.86
N LEU A 250 2.64 8.89 -0.03
CA LEU A 250 2.47 9.99 0.93
C LEU A 250 3.33 9.82 2.18
N ALA A 251 3.52 8.58 2.67
CA ALA A 251 4.32 8.31 3.85
C ALA A 251 5.81 8.46 3.54
N SER A 252 6.44 9.49 4.08
CA SER A 252 7.89 9.68 4.05
C SER A 252 8.43 9.89 5.46
N ALA A 253 9.75 9.73 5.65
CA ALA A 253 10.38 9.85 6.97
C ALA A 253 10.09 11.19 7.68
N ASN A 254 9.91 12.26 6.90
CA ASN A 254 9.75 13.62 7.41
C ASN A 254 8.32 14.16 7.27
N LYS A 255 7.36 13.36 6.76
CA LYS A 255 5.99 13.83 6.49
C LYS A 255 4.98 13.14 7.40
N ARG A 256 4.18 13.91 8.09
CA ARG A 256 3.08 13.42 8.91
C ARG A 256 1.84 13.24 8.03
N VAL A 257 1.32 12.01 7.95
CA VAL A 257 0.07 11.67 7.28
C VAL A 257 -0.95 11.21 8.31
N ARG A 258 -2.17 11.75 8.24
CA ARG A 258 -3.31 11.33 9.05
C ARG A 258 -4.42 10.84 8.13
N VAL A 259 -4.87 9.62 8.34
CA VAL A 259 -6.06 9.10 7.67
C VAL A 259 -7.28 9.44 8.51
N VAL A 260 -8.26 10.08 7.91
CA VAL A 260 -9.53 10.45 8.54
C VAL A 260 -10.68 10.19 7.56
N THR A 261 -11.89 10.09 8.08
CA THR A 261 -13.09 10.02 7.22
C THR A 261 -13.58 11.41 6.85
N MET A 262 -14.38 11.51 5.78
CA MET A 262 -14.98 12.78 5.36
C MET A 262 -15.86 13.37 6.48
N SER A 263 -16.56 12.54 7.24
CA SER A 263 -17.38 12.98 8.37
C SER A 263 -16.57 13.62 9.50
N GLN A 264 -15.25 13.37 9.58
CA GLN A 264 -14.32 13.98 10.55
C GLN A 264 -13.62 15.22 10.01
N LEU A 265 -13.76 15.51 8.70
CA LEU A 265 -13.17 16.69 8.10
C LEU A 265 -13.93 17.94 8.55
N ASN A 266 -13.19 18.98 8.85
CA ASN A 266 -13.76 20.25 9.26
C ASN A 266 -13.05 21.44 8.58
N PRO A 267 -13.64 22.65 8.59
CA PRO A 267 -13.08 23.81 7.93
C PRO A 267 -11.67 24.20 8.39
N ALA A 268 -11.34 23.97 9.66
CA ALA A 268 -10.01 24.30 10.18
C ALA A 268 -8.91 23.42 9.54
N VAL A 269 -9.20 22.14 9.29
CA VAL A 269 -8.28 21.23 8.60
C VAL A 269 -8.07 21.69 7.15
N ILE A 270 -9.15 22.03 6.43
CA ILE A 270 -9.07 22.51 5.03
C ILE A 270 -8.19 23.76 4.94
N LYS A 271 -8.18 24.62 5.95
CA LYS A 271 -7.35 25.82 5.98
C LYS A 271 -5.89 25.57 6.35
N SER A 272 -5.61 24.62 7.21
CA SER A 272 -4.29 24.50 7.85
C SER A 272 -3.42 23.36 7.32
N ALA A 273 -3.99 22.40 6.60
CA ALA A 273 -3.34 21.17 6.19
C ALA A 273 -3.47 20.93 4.68
N ASP A 274 -2.58 20.10 4.16
CA ASP A 274 -2.78 19.51 2.83
C ASP A 274 -3.86 18.44 2.91
N VAL A 275 -4.73 18.39 1.92
CA VAL A 275 -5.87 17.48 1.87
C VAL A 275 -5.79 16.61 0.63
N VAL A 276 -5.79 15.31 0.80
CA VAL A 276 -5.95 14.34 -0.28
C VAL A 276 -7.24 13.58 -0.02
N TYR A 277 -8.25 13.82 -0.82
CA TYR A 277 -9.51 13.08 -0.77
C TYR A 277 -9.44 11.86 -1.66
N VAL A 278 -9.96 10.73 -1.18
CA VAL A 278 -10.18 9.53 -1.97
C VAL A 278 -11.54 8.91 -1.65
N GLY A 279 -12.30 8.57 -2.70
CA GLY A 279 -13.63 7.97 -2.54
C GLY A 279 -14.54 8.18 -3.71
N TYR A 280 -15.86 8.07 -3.47
CA TYR A 280 -16.83 8.41 -4.50
C TYR A 280 -17.09 9.91 -4.55
N LEU A 281 -17.52 10.39 -5.71
CA LEU A 281 -17.97 11.75 -5.88
C LEU A 281 -19.14 12.11 -4.93
N SER A 282 -20.03 11.16 -4.65
CA SER A 282 -21.12 11.35 -3.69
C SER A 282 -20.66 11.48 -2.23
N GLY A 283 -19.44 11.08 -1.91
CA GLY A 283 -18.83 11.18 -0.59
C GLY A 283 -17.94 12.40 -0.36
N LEU A 284 -17.91 13.36 -1.28
CA LEU A 284 -17.08 14.57 -1.20
C LEU A 284 -17.47 15.52 -0.04
N GLY A 285 -18.67 15.36 0.53
CA GLY A 285 -19.11 16.21 1.63
C GLY A 285 -18.91 17.70 1.33
N MET A 286 -18.29 18.42 2.26
CA MET A 286 -18.03 19.87 2.11
C MET A 286 -17.06 20.23 0.97
N LEU A 287 -16.23 19.30 0.50
CA LEU A 287 -15.34 19.56 -0.64
C LEU A 287 -16.08 19.64 -1.98
N ARG A 288 -17.31 19.13 -2.05
CA ARG A 288 -18.10 19.10 -3.28
C ARG A 288 -18.34 20.50 -3.83
N ASP A 289 -18.92 21.35 -3.00
CA ASP A 289 -19.31 22.69 -3.44
C ASP A 289 -18.08 23.57 -3.70
N ILE A 290 -16.99 23.32 -2.98
CA ILE A 290 -15.71 23.97 -3.20
C ILE A 290 -15.18 23.65 -4.60
N VAL A 291 -14.96 22.38 -4.92
CA VAL A 291 -14.32 22.00 -6.19
C VAL A 291 -15.21 22.30 -7.39
N PHE A 292 -16.52 22.03 -7.29
CA PHE A 292 -17.44 22.21 -8.42
C PHE A 292 -17.88 23.66 -8.65
N SER A 293 -17.63 24.60 -7.74
CA SER A 293 -17.85 26.02 -8.00
C SER A 293 -16.93 26.56 -9.11
N GLY A 294 -15.66 26.11 -9.14
CA GLY A 294 -14.69 26.50 -10.18
C GLY A 294 -14.54 25.49 -11.32
N SER A 295 -15.35 24.43 -11.34
CA SER A 295 -15.24 23.32 -12.28
C SER A 295 -16.04 23.56 -13.56
N ARG A 296 -15.52 23.08 -14.69
CA ARG A 296 -16.28 22.91 -15.94
C ARG A 296 -17.36 21.83 -15.81
N LEU A 297 -17.16 20.89 -14.89
CA LEU A 297 -18.08 19.78 -14.66
C LEU A 297 -19.07 20.10 -13.55
N SER A 298 -20.19 19.37 -13.51
CA SER A 298 -21.18 19.41 -12.44
C SER A 298 -21.82 18.04 -12.28
N PHE A 299 -22.54 17.84 -11.17
CA PHE A 299 -23.44 16.70 -11.05
C PHE A 299 -24.68 16.88 -11.94
N GLY A 300 -25.19 15.77 -12.48
CA GLY A 300 -26.48 15.73 -13.15
C GLY A 300 -27.64 15.52 -12.17
N GLU A 301 -28.62 14.71 -12.56
CA GLU A 301 -29.80 14.39 -11.75
C GLU A 301 -29.46 13.43 -10.59
N SER A 302 -28.34 12.72 -10.68
CA SER A 302 -27.84 11.82 -9.65
C SER A 302 -26.34 11.93 -9.50
N TYR A 303 -25.80 11.35 -8.42
CA TYR A 303 -24.34 11.25 -8.20
C TYR A 303 -23.64 10.26 -9.14
N ASP A 304 -24.39 9.48 -9.92
CA ASP A 304 -23.84 8.59 -10.95
C ASP A 304 -23.67 9.31 -12.29
N GLU A 305 -23.97 10.62 -12.34
CA GLU A 305 -23.96 11.40 -13.54
C GLU A 305 -23.10 12.66 -13.39
N ILE A 306 -22.20 12.85 -14.36
CA ILE A 306 -21.38 14.06 -14.49
C ILE A 306 -21.81 14.78 -15.78
N VAL A 307 -21.99 16.09 -15.71
CA VAL A 307 -22.39 16.94 -16.84
C VAL A 307 -21.28 17.92 -17.16
N ASP A 308 -20.85 17.98 -18.39
CA ASP A 308 -19.98 19.05 -18.90
C ASP A 308 -20.81 20.30 -19.16
N ARG A 309 -20.61 21.35 -18.36
CA ARG A 309 -21.36 22.59 -18.43
C ARG A 309 -21.20 23.35 -19.76
N GLN A 310 -20.05 23.13 -20.45
CA GLN A 310 -19.77 23.80 -21.73
C GLN A 310 -20.45 23.10 -22.90
N THR A 311 -20.41 21.77 -22.92
CA THR A 311 -20.96 20.99 -24.07
C THR A 311 -22.32 20.37 -23.78
N GLN A 312 -22.80 20.43 -22.53
CA GLN A 312 -24.01 19.78 -22.04
C GLN A 312 -23.97 18.24 -22.20
N LYS A 313 -22.77 17.69 -22.43
CA LYS A 313 -22.59 16.23 -22.52
C LYS A 313 -22.74 15.62 -21.15
N ARG A 314 -23.54 14.55 -21.10
CA ARG A 314 -23.80 13.78 -19.88
C ARG A 314 -22.97 12.50 -19.89
N TYR A 315 -22.33 12.20 -18.79
CA TYR A 315 -21.51 11.00 -18.56
C TYR A 315 -22.15 10.23 -17.41
N VAL A 316 -22.83 9.13 -17.75
CA VAL A 316 -23.66 8.35 -16.81
C VAL A 316 -22.98 7.03 -16.50
N SER A 317 -22.67 6.80 -15.23
CA SER A 317 -22.09 5.54 -14.75
C SER A 317 -23.14 4.42 -14.83
N GLN A 318 -22.67 3.24 -15.24
CA GLN A 318 -23.46 2.01 -15.25
C GLN A 318 -23.12 1.10 -14.06
N ALA A 319 -22.16 1.50 -13.21
CA ALA A 319 -21.65 0.68 -12.12
C ALA A 319 -22.68 0.42 -11.00
N GLY A 320 -23.74 1.24 -10.90
CA GLY A 320 -24.85 1.06 -9.96
C GLY A 320 -26.09 0.39 -10.57
N ALA A 321 -26.07 0.09 -11.88
CA ALA A 321 -27.20 -0.51 -12.55
C ALA A 321 -27.39 -1.98 -12.12
N PRO A 322 -28.64 -2.49 -12.08
CA PRO A 322 -28.89 -3.90 -11.82
C PRO A 322 -28.18 -4.77 -12.87
N TYR A 323 -27.54 -5.85 -12.40
CA TYR A 323 -26.83 -6.82 -13.21
C TYR A 323 -27.71 -7.36 -14.34
N ARG A 324 -27.30 -7.20 -15.59
CA ARG A 324 -28.02 -7.68 -16.80
C ARG A 324 -27.25 -8.76 -17.58
N GLY A 325 -26.37 -9.52 -16.92
CA GLY A 325 -25.67 -10.66 -17.54
C GLY A 325 -24.33 -10.34 -18.19
N GLU A 326 -23.93 -9.07 -18.30
CA GLU A 326 -22.57 -8.68 -18.70
C GLU A 326 -21.84 -8.14 -17.48
N ASN A 327 -20.72 -8.76 -17.09
CA ASN A 327 -19.90 -8.31 -15.97
C ASN A 327 -19.08 -7.04 -16.27
N LYS A 328 -19.30 -6.44 -17.45
CA LYS A 328 -18.62 -5.20 -17.84
C LYS A 328 -19.26 -4.02 -17.15
N ILE A 329 -18.43 -3.21 -16.52
CA ILE A 329 -18.80 -2.00 -15.82
C ILE A 329 -18.21 -0.81 -16.57
N HIS A 330 -19.03 0.20 -16.80
CA HIS A 330 -18.65 1.48 -17.36
C HIS A 330 -18.87 2.56 -16.29
N ASP A 331 -17.80 3.24 -15.93
CA ASP A 331 -17.75 4.15 -14.79
C ASP A 331 -16.96 5.42 -15.15
N TYR A 332 -16.98 6.45 -14.29
CA TYR A 332 -16.27 7.70 -14.52
C TYR A 332 -15.41 8.09 -13.32
N GLY A 333 -14.12 8.34 -13.61
CA GLY A 333 -13.15 8.83 -12.64
C GLY A 333 -12.96 10.35 -12.75
N TYR A 334 -12.82 10.99 -11.62
CA TYR A 334 -12.59 12.42 -11.51
C TYR A 334 -11.32 12.69 -10.70
N PHE A 335 -10.52 13.59 -11.23
CA PHE A 335 -9.34 14.12 -10.57
C PHE A 335 -9.44 15.64 -10.50
N ALA A 336 -9.02 16.24 -9.40
CA ALA A 336 -8.80 17.67 -9.31
C ALA A 336 -7.65 18.00 -8.36
N THR A 337 -6.92 19.07 -8.66
CA THR A 337 -5.92 19.64 -7.75
C THR A 337 -5.95 21.15 -7.83
N PHE A 338 -5.88 21.79 -6.66
CA PHE A 338 -5.90 23.25 -6.55
C PHE A 338 -5.28 23.69 -5.22
N THR A 339 -5.02 25.00 -5.13
CA THR A 339 -4.46 25.59 -3.91
C THR A 339 -5.57 25.95 -2.94
N GLY A 340 -5.40 25.55 -1.69
CA GLY A 340 -6.28 25.88 -0.58
C GLY A 340 -6.14 27.35 -0.11
N PRO A 341 -7.00 27.78 0.84
CA PRO A 341 -7.10 29.19 1.25
C PRO A 341 -5.81 29.80 1.81
N THR A 342 -4.94 28.98 2.38
CA THR A 342 -3.68 29.41 3.00
C THR A 342 -2.44 28.97 2.22
N GLY A 343 -2.61 28.62 0.95
CA GLY A 343 -1.53 28.11 0.11
C GLY A 343 -1.22 26.62 0.30
N ASN A 344 -2.01 25.90 1.08
CA ASN A 344 -2.00 24.46 1.18
C ASN A 344 -2.51 23.80 -0.11
N ARG A 345 -2.28 22.49 -0.28
CA ARG A 345 -2.71 21.74 -1.45
C ARG A 345 -3.95 20.91 -1.16
N ILE A 346 -4.86 20.90 -2.14
CA ILE A 346 -6.03 20.01 -2.13
C ILE A 346 -5.98 19.15 -3.39
N VAL A 347 -6.10 17.84 -3.21
CA VAL A 347 -6.14 16.85 -4.28
C VAL A 347 -7.38 15.99 -4.10
N ILE A 348 -8.16 15.87 -5.15
CA ILE A 348 -9.38 15.05 -5.21
C ILE A 348 -9.12 13.87 -6.14
N ILE A 349 -9.28 12.67 -5.62
CA ILE A 349 -9.11 11.41 -6.34
C ILE A 349 -10.43 10.66 -6.18
N ALA A 350 -11.32 10.75 -7.16
CA ALA A 350 -12.67 10.27 -6.98
C ALA A 350 -13.17 9.43 -8.17
N GLY A 351 -14.18 8.63 -7.91
CA GLY A 351 -14.95 7.93 -8.94
C GLY A 351 -16.44 8.09 -8.71
N THR A 352 -17.26 7.84 -9.71
CA THR A 352 -18.70 7.72 -9.47
C THR A 352 -18.98 6.48 -8.63
N ARG A 353 -18.23 5.37 -8.85
CA ARG A 353 -18.30 4.11 -8.08
C ARG A 353 -16.89 3.50 -7.87
N ASP A 354 -16.84 2.26 -7.32
CA ASP A 354 -15.61 1.57 -6.93
C ASP A 354 -14.57 1.47 -8.05
N VAL A 355 -15.02 1.06 -9.25
CA VAL A 355 -14.12 0.79 -10.38
C VAL A 355 -13.34 2.04 -10.78
N ALA A 356 -14.04 3.15 -10.89
CA ALA A 356 -13.40 4.42 -11.24
C ALA A 356 -12.57 5.00 -10.09
N ALA A 357 -13.03 4.88 -8.83
CA ALA A 357 -12.25 5.34 -7.69
C ALA A 357 -10.90 4.59 -7.55
N MET A 358 -10.89 3.26 -7.75
CA MET A 358 -9.67 2.46 -7.79
C MET A 358 -8.75 2.91 -8.93
N HIS A 359 -9.31 3.04 -10.15
CA HIS A 359 -8.53 3.47 -11.32
C HIS A 359 -7.87 4.84 -11.11
N MET A 360 -8.59 5.78 -10.50
CA MET A 360 -8.03 7.10 -10.23
C MET A 360 -6.90 7.05 -9.18
N ALA A 361 -7.03 6.21 -8.15
CA ALA A 361 -5.95 5.99 -7.18
C ALA A 361 -4.70 5.40 -7.86
N GLU A 362 -4.86 4.39 -8.70
CA GLU A 362 -3.75 3.81 -9.49
C GLU A 362 -3.14 4.82 -10.48
N THR A 363 -3.98 5.65 -11.13
CA THR A 363 -3.53 6.68 -12.08
C THR A 363 -2.54 7.65 -11.43
N VAL A 364 -2.78 8.08 -10.21
CA VAL A 364 -1.94 9.05 -9.52
C VAL A 364 -0.78 8.43 -8.73
N THR A 365 -0.74 7.11 -8.63
CA THR A 365 0.30 6.35 -7.92
C THR A 365 1.19 5.52 -8.83
N ALA A 366 1.02 5.61 -10.15
CA ALA A 366 1.92 5.02 -11.14
C ALA A 366 2.61 6.12 -11.97
N PRO A 367 3.95 6.08 -12.15
CA PRO A 367 4.70 7.19 -12.76
C PRO A 367 4.21 7.55 -14.16
N ARG A 368 3.93 6.57 -15.00
CA ARG A 368 3.54 6.79 -16.41
C ARG A 368 2.17 7.45 -16.55
N THR A 369 1.19 6.99 -15.78
CA THR A 369 -0.18 7.52 -15.84
C THR A 369 -0.27 8.89 -15.19
N LEU A 370 0.44 9.10 -14.07
CA LEU A 370 0.56 10.40 -13.42
C LEU A 370 1.22 11.43 -14.34
N ASP A 371 2.32 11.07 -15.00
CA ASP A 371 3.02 11.95 -15.95
C ASP A 371 2.10 12.34 -17.12
N ALA A 372 1.34 11.39 -17.68
CA ALA A 372 0.36 11.65 -18.71
C ALA A 372 -0.76 12.59 -18.23
N LEU A 373 -1.28 12.39 -17.01
CA LEU A 373 -2.28 13.25 -16.39
C LEU A 373 -1.75 14.68 -16.21
N VAL A 374 -0.57 14.84 -15.61
CA VAL A 374 0.04 16.16 -15.37
C VAL A 374 0.35 16.86 -16.69
N LYS A 375 0.88 16.16 -17.69
CA LYS A 375 1.14 16.73 -19.03
C LYS A 375 -0.12 17.20 -19.72
N SER A 376 -1.25 16.51 -19.53
CA SER A 376 -2.54 16.91 -20.12
C SER A 376 -3.06 18.25 -19.61
N ALA A 377 -2.68 18.65 -18.38
CA ALA A 377 -3.04 19.92 -17.77
C ALA A 377 -2.17 21.10 -18.29
N GLY A 378 -1.08 20.82 -18.98
CA GLY A 378 -0.14 21.84 -19.46
C GLY A 378 0.51 22.59 -18.29
N THR A 379 0.36 23.91 -18.28
CA THR A 379 0.92 24.80 -17.23
C THR A 379 -0.09 25.22 -16.17
N ALA A 380 -1.31 24.68 -16.19
CA ALA A 380 -2.36 25.06 -15.24
C ALA A 380 -2.00 24.64 -13.81
N PRO A 381 -1.88 25.56 -12.84
CA PRO A 381 -1.53 25.23 -11.45
C PRO A 381 -2.69 24.58 -10.70
N ALA A 382 -3.93 24.78 -11.17
CA ALA A 382 -5.15 24.15 -10.70
C ALA A 382 -5.89 23.58 -11.91
N PHE A 383 -6.22 22.31 -11.85
CA PHE A 383 -6.89 21.63 -12.96
C PHE A 383 -7.72 20.44 -12.49
N GLU A 384 -8.61 20.03 -13.35
CA GLU A 384 -9.43 18.84 -13.21
C GLU A 384 -9.30 17.94 -14.43
N ALA A 385 -9.59 16.66 -14.25
CA ALA A 385 -9.62 15.67 -15.33
C ALA A 385 -10.76 14.69 -15.14
N LEU A 386 -11.35 14.27 -16.24
CA LEU A 386 -12.39 13.24 -16.29
C LEU A 386 -11.89 12.04 -17.07
N TYR A 387 -12.05 10.87 -16.48
CA TYR A 387 -11.71 9.59 -17.08
C TYR A 387 -12.97 8.76 -17.31
N GLU A 388 -13.00 8.07 -18.44
CA GLU A 388 -13.91 6.97 -18.71
C GLU A 388 -13.21 5.67 -18.31
N VAL A 389 -13.82 4.88 -17.44
CA VAL A 389 -13.19 3.70 -16.83
C VAL A 389 -14.02 2.47 -17.12
N TYR A 390 -13.35 1.41 -17.51
CA TYR A 390 -13.95 0.12 -17.77
C TYR A 390 -13.50 -0.89 -16.72
N GLY A 391 -14.43 -1.68 -16.22
CA GLY A 391 -14.17 -2.72 -15.24
C GLY A 391 -14.92 -4.01 -15.52
N MET A 392 -14.57 -5.04 -14.76
CA MET A 392 -15.23 -6.32 -14.74
C MET A 392 -15.18 -6.89 -13.33
N ASP A 393 -16.31 -7.41 -12.82
CA ASP A 393 -16.38 -8.06 -11.51
C ASP A 393 -15.75 -7.25 -10.36
N ARG A 394 -15.97 -5.93 -10.35
CA ARG A 394 -15.41 -4.95 -9.41
C ARG A 394 -13.89 -4.67 -9.54
N LEU A 395 -13.26 -5.15 -10.62
CA LEU A 395 -11.88 -4.81 -10.95
C LEU A 395 -11.88 -3.73 -12.03
N ASN A 396 -11.03 -2.74 -11.90
CA ASN A 396 -10.74 -1.82 -12.99
C ASN A 396 -9.80 -2.49 -13.99
N LEU A 397 -10.12 -2.37 -15.28
CA LEU A 397 -9.34 -2.98 -16.36
C LEU A 397 -8.58 -1.95 -17.16
N ASP A 398 -9.22 -0.82 -17.47
CA ASP A 398 -8.65 0.22 -18.32
C ASP A 398 -9.36 1.55 -18.09
N GLY A 399 -8.68 2.65 -18.37
CA GLY A 399 -9.24 3.98 -18.28
C GLY A 399 -8.69 4.91 -19.34
N LYS A 400 -9.56 5.75 -19.86
CA LYS A 400 -9.27 6.73 -20.90
C LYS A 400 -9.54 8.15 -20.41
N LEU A 401 -8.53 9.01 -20.49
CA LEU A 401 -8.70 10.44 -20.28
C LEU A 401 -9.67 11.02 -21.33
N LEU A 402 -10.76 11.59 -20.88
CA LEU A 402 -11.78 12.23 -21.75
C LEU A 402 -11.55 13.73 -21.93
N LEU A 403 -11.26 14.41 -20.80
CA LEU A 403 -10.99 15.83 -20.82
C LEU A 403 -10.08 16.23 -19.64
N THR A 404 -9.36 17.32 -19.84
CA THR A 404 -8.67 18.07 -18.80
C THR A 404 -9.05 19.54 -18.97
N SER A 405 -9.34 20.23 -17.87
CA SER A 405 -9.59 21.68 -17.90
C SER A 405 -8.95 22.37 -16.70
N ALA A 406 -8.57 23.64 -16.89
CA ALA A 406 -8.13 24.46 -15.78
C ALA A 406 -9.32 24.72 -14.83
N LEU A 407 -9.05 24.71 -13.53
CA LEU A 407 -9.99 25.12 -12.51
C LEU A 407 -9.86 26.63 -12.27
N ASP A 408 -10.99 27.31 -12.14
CA ASP A 408 -11.00 28.72 -11.76
C ASP A 408 -10.79 28.88 -10.25
N SER A 409 -9.53 29.07 -9.87
CA SER A 409 -9.14 29.20 -8.47
C SER A 409 -9.79 30.41 -7.75
N THR A 410 -10.23 31.42 -8.51
CA THR A 410 -10.92 32.59 -7.92
C THR A 410 -12.34 32.24 -7.52
N THR A 411 -13.02 31.46 -8.35
CA THR A 411 -14.40 31.03 -8.09
C THR A 411 -14.45 29.93 -7.01
N ILE A 412 -13.44 29.06 -6.95
CA ILE A 412 -13.37 27.98 -5.94
C ILE A 412 -13.56 28.53 -4.51
N TRP A 413 -12.96 29.68 -4.18
CA TRP A 413 -13.00 30.23 -2.81
C TRP A 413 -13.96 31.41 -2.62
N SER A 414 -14.55 31.93 -3.70
CA SER A 414 -15.51 33.06 -3.67
C SER A 414 -16.97 32.62 -3.81
N GLY A 415 -17.24 31.34 -4.04
CA GLY A 415 -18.59 30.79 -4.16
C GLY A 415 -19.34 30.76 -2.81
N PRO A 416 -20.63 30.38 -2.82
CA PRO A 416 -21.45 30.25 -1.63
C PRO A 416 -21.02 28.99 -0.84
N HIS A 417 -19.91 29.11 -0.12
CA HIS A 417 -19.42 28.09 0.79
C HIS A 417 -19.84 28.41 2.21
N ASP A 418 -19.67 27.42 3.09
CA ASP A 418 -19.70 27.66 4.53
C ASP A 418 -18.80 28.87 4.86
N PRO A 419 -19.31 29.93 5.49
CA PRO A 419 -18.55 31.12 5.81
C PRO A 419 -17.26 30.84 6.60
N GLU A 420 -17.24 29.78 7.39
CA GLU A 420 -16.05 29.33 8.11
C GLU A 420 -14.94 28.83 7.17
N ILE A 421 -15.27 28.28 5.99
CA ILE A 421 -14.27 27.84 5.01
C ILE A 421 -13.70 29.03 4.24
N ALA A 422 -14.54 29.98 3.87
CA ALA A 422 -14.16 31.14 3.07
C ALA A 422 -13.33 32.20 3.83
N ALA A 423 -13.46 32.28 5.15
CA ALA A 423 -12.71 33.25 5.95
C ALA A 423 -11.21 32.88 6.02
N VAL A 424 -10.36 33.72 5.44
CA VAL A 424 -8.90 33.63 5.60
C VAL A 424 -8.57 33.93 7.07
N PRO A 425 -7.80 33.10 7.79
CA PRO A 425 -7.39 33.46 9.14
C PRO A 425 -6.59 34.76 9.09
N ASP A 426 -6.97 35.74 9.93
CA ASP A 426 -6.17 36.96 10.12
C ASP A 426 -4.73 36.52 10.39
N ARG A 427 -3.78 37.08 9.64
CA ARG A 427 -2.37 36.85 9.87
C ARG A 427 -2.09 37.13 11.34
N VAL A 428 -1.74 36.12 12.11
CA VAL A 428 -1.18 36.28 13.44
C VAL A 428 -0.01 37.25 13.28
N ARG A 429 -0.21 38.49 13.69
CA ARG A 429 0.91 39.45 13.86
C ARG A 429 1.80 38.81 14.90
N VAL A 430 2.91 38.27 14.44
CA VAL A 430 4.04 37.97 15.33
C VAL A 430 4.55 39.32 15.78
N GLU A 431 4.10 39.76 16.94
CA GLU A 431 4.80 40.83 17.68
C GLU A 431 6.14 40.23 18.07
N THR A 432 7.15 40.65 17.36
CA THR A 432 8.56 40.42 17.76
C THR A 432 8.83 41.25 19.01
N PRO A 433 9.44 40.66 20.07
CA PRO A 433 9.78 41.34 21.29
C PRO A 433 10.87 42.40 21.10
#